data_1a77fa438865171da7d353f277989d97
#
_entry.id   1a77fa438865171da7d353f277989d97
#
_cell.length_a   1.000
_cell.length_b   1.000
_cell.length_c   1.000
_cell.angle_alpha   90.00
_cell.angle_beta   90.00
_cell.angle_gamma   90.00
#
_symmetry.space_group_name_H-M   'P 1'
#
loop_
_entity.id
_entity.type
_entity.pdbx_description
1 polymer ?
#
loop_
_entity_poly.entity_id
_entity_poly.type
_entity_poly.pdbx_seq_one_letter_code
_entity_poly.pdbx_strand_id
1 'polypeptide(L)'
;MAKEFLSDLEIAQKAAIQPIKNIASKLGIHEEELELYGKYKAKLPLSIIDDEKVKKSKLILVTAISPTPAGEGKTTTSVGLSDGLNKIGKKSVVVLREPSLGPVFGIKGGAAGGGYAQVIPMEDINLHFTGDFSAVEKANNLLSALIDNNIQNKTNNLGIDPRTITWKRVMDMNDRALRKITIGLGGTANGIPREDSFNITAASEIMAILCMSLNLDDLKTRLGNILVGFTFDGKPVYSRQLKAQGAMALLLKDAIKPNLVQTLEGNPAIIHGGPFANIAQGTNTIIATKTGLTLCDYAVTEAGFGADLGAEKFMNIKCGYSGLKPDALVLVATVRALRYHGGAKKEEFNTPDIEKVKRGFENLEKHIENCKKFGLTPVVGINNFHTDSQEEIDFIISQCATLGVKAVLNECWAKGGAGTTELAQAVVDIIDQKINNFKPLYDWSISIEDKIETIAKEIYGADGIDYSVKAKSDLKRIKELGLNTLPICMAKTQKSFSDNEKKIGRPRGFNITVREFEYAVGAGFVIPILGEIMRMPGLPVHPASEGMDIDIDGLVSGLS
;
A
#
# COMPACT_ATOMS: atom_id res chain seq x y z
N MET A 1 -18.29 3.39 35.79
CA MET A 1 -17.27 2.43 35.35
C MET A 1 -17.14 2.57 33.86
N ALA A 2 -15.98 3.02 33.38
CA ALA A 2 -15.71 3.00 31.93
C ALA A 2 -15.79 1.53 31.46
N LYS A 3 -16.53 1.24 30.41
CA LYS A 3 -16.49 -0.08 29.77
C LYS A 3 -15.04 -0.29 29.31
N GLU A 4 -14.35 -1.21 29.92
CA GLU A 4 -13.03 -1.64 29.50
C GLU A 4 -13.24 -2.39 28.16
N PHE A 5 -12.82 -1.76 27.06
CA PHE A 5 -12.85 -2.41 25.75
C PHE A 5 -11.65 -3.35 25.67
N LEU A 6 -11.87 -4.56 25.18
CA LEU A 6 -10.79 -5.50 24.88
C LEU A 6 -9.86 -4.88 23.81
N SER A 7 -8.57 -5.14 23.94
CA SER A 7 -7.59 -4.79 22.89
C SER A 7 -7.82 -5.60 21.61
N ASP A 8 -7.31 -5.13 20.50
CA ASP A 8 -7.41 -5.84 19.20
C ASP A 8 -6.81 -7.26 19.29
N LEU A 9 -5.69 -7.40 20.00
CA LEU A 9 -5.05 -8.69 20.26
C LEU A 9 -5.94 -9.63 21.10
N GLU A 10 -6.52 -9.15 22.19
CA GLU A 10 -7.41 -9.95 23.05
C GLU A 10 -8.67 -10.41 22.30
N ILE A 11 -9.20 -9.56 21.41
CA ILE A 11 -10.32 -9.93 20.52
C ILE A 11 -9.90 -11.05 19.58
N ALA A 12 -8.72 -10.93 18.95
CA ALA A 12 -8.18 -11.94 18.04
C ALA A 12 -7.89 -13.27 18.74
N GLN A 13 -7.30 -13.24 19.92
CA GLN A 13 -6.97 -14.43 20.71
C GLN A 13 -8.22 -15.19 21.23
N LYS A 14 -9.33 -14.47 21.47
CA LYS A 14 -10.62 -15.09 21.87
C LYS A 14 -11.44 -15.61 20.69
N ALA A 15 -11.00 -15.35 19.46
CA ALA A 15 -11.74 -15.74 18.27
C ALA A 15 -11.75 -17.26 18.05
N ALA A 16 -12.88 -17.79 17.59
CA ALA A 16 -13.01 -19.19 17.18
C ALA A 16 -12.45 -19.38 15.76
N ILE A 17 -11.11 -19.46 15.65
CA ILE A 17 -10.44 -19.61 14.35
C ILE A 17 -10.73 -20.99 13.73
N GLN A 18 -11.15 -21.01 12.47
CA GLN A 18 -11.42 -22.22 11.70
C GLN A 18 -10.15 -22.73 11.00
N PRO A 19 -10.00 -24.07 10.81
CA PRO A 19 -8.96 -24.60 9.93
C PRO A 19 -9.05 -23.99 8.54
N ILE A 20 -7.90 -23.63 7.94
CA ILE A 20 -7.86 -22.92 6.66
C ILE A 20 -8.51 -23.69 5.51
N LYS A 21 -8.49 -25.02 5.56
CA LYS A 21 -9.19 -25.88 4.59
C LYS A 21 -10.71 -25.65 4.58
N ASN A 22 -11.32 -25.32 5.73
CA ASN A 22 -12.73 -25.01 5.79
C ASN A 22 -13.04 -23.65 5.10
N ILE A 23 -12.12 -22.70 5.22
CA ILE A 23 -12.22 -21.40 4.53
C ILE A 23 -12.02 -21.57 3.02
N ALA A 24 -11.05 -22.40 2.61
CA ALA A 24 -10.82 -22.71 1.19
C ALA A 24 -12.05 -23.40 0.56
N SER A 25 -12.68 -24.32 1.28
CA SER A 25 -13.91 -24.98 0.82
C SER A 25 -15.06 -24.01 0.55
N LYS A 26 -15.20 -22.90 1.31
CA LYS A 26 -16.17 -21.82 1.03
C LYS A 26 -15.92 -21.14 -0.32
N LEU A 27 -14.67 -21.16 -0.79
CA LEU A 27 -14.25 -20.61 -2.08
C LEU A 27 -14.34 -21.62 -3.22
N GLY A 28 -14.62 -22.90 -2.91
CA GLY A 28 -14.64 -24.00 -3.87
C GLY A 28 -13.23 -24.54 -4.21
N ILE A 29 -12.26 -24.32 -3.33
CA ILE A 29 -10.88 -24.82 -3.48
C ILE A 29 -10.74 -26.11 -2.69
N HIS A 30 -10.20 -27.16 -3.32
CA HIS A 30 -9.91 -28.45 -2.67
C HIS A 30 -8.62 -28.36 -1.84
N GLU A 31 -8.55 -29.11 -0.75
CA GLU A 31 -7.39 -29.14 0.17
C GLU A 31 -6.08 -29.46 -0.57
N GLU A 32 -6.14 -30.33 -1.56
CA GLU A 32 -5.00 -30.79 -2.37
C GLU A 32 -4.38 -29.67 -3.24
N GLU A 33 -5.14 -28.61 -3.50
CA GLU A 33 -4.67 -27.43 -4.26
C GLU A 33 -3.95 -26.42 -3.36
N LEU A 34 -3.99 -26.59 -2.03
CA LEU A 34 -3.43 -25.67 -1.06
C LEU A 34 -2.00 -26.05 -0.67
N GLU A 35 -1.12 -25.08 -0.55
CA GLU A 35 0.14 -25.24 0.16
C GLU A 35 -0.06 -24.75 1.60
N LEU A 36 -0.23 -25.70 2.54
CA LEU A 36 -0.54 -25.39 3.94
C LEU A 36 0.68 -24.82 4.68
N TYR A 37 0.47 -23.72 5.37
CA TYR A 37 1.40 -23.10 6.32
C TYR A 37 0.83 -23.24 7.74
N GLY A 38 0.84 -24.46 8.26
CA GLY A 38 0.17 -24.82 9.50
C GLY A 38 -1.34 -24.98 9.32
N LYS A 39 -2.09 -24.83 10.42
CA LYS A 39 -3.54 -25.11 10.45
C LYS A 39 -4.41 -24.00 9.90
N TYR A 40 -3.93 -22.75 9.96
CA TYR A 40 -4.75 -21.55 9.81
C TYR A 40 -4.35 -20.65 8.64
N LYS A 41 -3.32 -21.01 7.90
CA LYS A 41 -2.78 -20.26 6.74
C LYS A 41 -2.50 -21.21 5.59
N ALA A 42 -2.65 -20.73 4.36
CA ALA A 42 -2.24 -21.47 3.17
C ALA A 42 -1.85 -20.50 2.04
N LYS A 43 -1.01 -20.95 1.13
CA LYS A 43 -0.79 -20.28 -0.15
C LYS A 43 -1.72 -20.83 -1.22
N LEU A 44 -2.20 -19.91 -2.08
CA LEU A 44 -3.06 -20.21 -3.21
C LEU A 44 -2.23 -20.37 -4.48
N PRO A 45 -2.49 -21.40 -5.31
CA PRO A 45 -1.76 -21.60 -6.55
C PRO A 45 -2.10 -20.52 -7.58
N LEU A 46 -1.13 -20.13 -8.40
CA LEU A 46 -1.32 -19.13 -9.46
C LEU A 46 -2.28 -19.60 -10.56
N SER A 47 -2.39 -20.91 -10.75
CA SER A 47 -3.29 -21.55 -11.72
C SER A 47 -4.77 -21.33 -11.45
N ILE A 48 -5.13 -20.82 -10.25
CA ILE A 48 -6.52 -20.56 -9.87
C ILE A 48 -7.11 -19.34 -10.60
N ILE A 49 -6.26 -18.46 -11.13
CA ILE A 49 -6.69 -17.22 -11.76
C ILE A 49 -7.41 -17.52 -13.09
N ASP A 50 -8.64 -17.03 -13.19
CA ASP A 50 -9.50 -17.11 -14.36
C ASP A 50 -9.87 -15.69 -14.81
N ASP A 51 -9.26 -15.22 -15.89
CA ASP A 51 -9.45 -13.86 -16.40
C ASP A 51 -10.89 -13.58 -16.86
N GLU A 52 -11.68 -14.60 -17.23
CA GLU A 52 -13.10 -14.40 -17.58
C GLU A 52 -13.97 -14.16 -16.33
N LYS A 53 -13.66 -14.81 -15.21
CA LYS A 53 -14.29 -14.51 -13.92
C LYS A 53 -13.84 -13.14 -13.40
N VAL A 54 -12.56 -12.80 -13.52
CA VAL A 54 -12.03 -11.46 -13.16
C VAL A 54 -12.81 -10.35 -13.82
N LYS A 55 -13.16 -10.48 -15.12
CA LYS A 55 -13.94 -9.47 -15.85
C LYS A 55 -15.39 -9.34 -15.40
N LYS A 56 -15.98 -10.39 -14.83
CA LYS A 56 -17.40 -10.42 -14.40
C LYS A 56 -17.57 -9.97 -12.96
N SER A 57 -16.58 -10.20 -12.12
CA SER A 57 -16.61 -9.90 -10.70
C SER A 57 -16.41 -8.40 -10.43
N LYS A 58 -16.79 -7.95 -9.24
CA LYS A 58 -16.83 -6.54 -8.85
C LYS A 58 -15.65 -6.18 -7.97
N LEU A 59 -14.86 -5.21 -8.41
CA LEU A 59 -13.72 -4.69 -7.67
C LEU A 59 -14.13 -3.43 -6.89
N ILE A 60 -13.99 -3.47 -5.58
CA ILE A 60 -14.27 -2.35 -4.67
C ILE A 60 -12.94 -1.85 -4.10
N LEU A 61 -12.63 -0.58 -4.34
CA LEU A 61 -11.45 0.08 -3.79
C LEU A 61 -11.81 0.87 -2.54
N VAL A 62 -11.16 0.58 -1.42
CA VAL A 62 -11.24 1.37 -0.19
C VAL A 62 -10.04 2.28 -0.09
N THR A 63 -10.28 3.57 0.08
CA THR A 63 -9.26 4.60 0.31
C THR A 63 -9.73 5.55 1.41
N ALA A 64 -9.00 6.63 1.68
CA ALA A 64 -9.39 7.60 2.70
C ALA A 64 -9.06 9.04 2.28
N ILE A 65 -9.55 9.98 3.07
CA ILE A 65 -9.08 11.37 3.05
C ILE A 65 -7.62 11.47 3.53
N SER A 66 -7.03 12.65 3.47
CA SER A 66 -5.65 12.87 3.97
C SER A 66 -5.52 12.38 5.42
N PRO A 67 -4.55 11.49 5.74
CA PRO A 67 -4.51 10.84 7.03
C PRO A 67 -4.03 11.75 8.15
N THR A 68 -4.57 11.50 9.35
CA THR A 68 -4.05 12.02 10.61
C THR A 68 -2.95 11.11 11.17
N PRO A 69 -2.20 11.55 12.18
CA PRO A 69 -1.23 10.68 12.87
C PRO A 69 -1.85 9.41 13.48
N ALA A 70 -3.16 9.42 13.75
CA ALA A 70 -3.87 8.29 14.34
C ALA A 70 -4.39 7.26 13.31
N GLY A 71 -4.31 7.59 12.00
CA GLY A 71 -4.89 6.78 10.93
C GLY A 71 -6.40 6.94 10.80
N GLU A 72 -6.96 6.43 9.67
CA GLU A 72 -8.38 6.61 9.32
C GLU A 72 -9.17 5.30 9.33
N GLY A 73 -8.55 4.16 9.65
CA GLY A 73 -9.21 2.87 9.76
C GLY A 73 -9.59 2.23 8.42
N LYS A 74 -8.79 2.45 7.34
CA LYS A 74 -9.05 1.85 6.03
C LYS A 74 -9.10 0.33 6.06
N THR A 75 -8.11 -0.31 6.66
CA THR A 75 -8.04 -1.79 6.74
C THR A 75 -9.22 -2.35 7.52
N THR A 76 -9.55 -1.75 8.67
CA THR A 76 -10.74 -2.08 9.46
C THR A 76 -12.01 -1.95 8.63
N THR A 77 -12.15 -0.84 7.88
CA THR A 77 -13.29 -0.64 6.97
C THR A 77 -13.31 -1.67 5.84
N SER A 78 -12.16 -2.02 5.27
CA SER A 78 -12.09 -3.01 4.17
C SER A 78 -12.52 -4.40 4.63
N VAL A 79 -12.05 -4.84 5.81
CA VAL A 79 -12.45 -6.11 6.43
C VAL A 79 -13.95 -6.07 6.77
N GLY A 80 -14.39 -5.04 7.50
CA GLY A 80 -15.79 -4.88 7.89
C GLY A 80 -16.73 -4.83 6.69
N LEU A 81 -16.35 -4.11 5.62
CA LEU A 81 -17.16 -4.02 4.39
C LEU A 81 -17.28 -5.39 3.71
N SER A 82 -16.19 -6.16 3.63
CA SER A 82 -16.26 -7.52 3.07
C SER A 82 -17.16 -8.43 3.91
N ASP A 83 -17.05 -8.35 5.25
CA ASP A 83 -17.94 -9.10 6.14
C ASP A 83 -19.39 -8.61 6.03
N GLY A 84 -19.62 -7.30 5.90
CA GLY A 84 -20.96 -6.72 5.67
C GLY A 84 -21.58 -7.15 4.35
N LEU A 85 -20.79 -7.22 3.26
CA LEU A 85 -21.25 -7.77 1.98
C LEU A 85 -21.67 -9.24 2.12
N ASN A 86 -20.87 -10.06 2.83
CA ASN A 86 -21.26 -11.45 3.10
C ASN A 86 -22.55 -11.53 3.94
N LYS A 87 -22.76 -10.64 4.92
CA LYS A 87 -23.99 -10.58 5.73
C LYS A 87 -25.25 -10.25 4.91
N ILE A 88 -25.11 -9.42 3.88
CA ILE A 88 -26.25 -9.12 2.96
C ILE A 88 -26.35 -10.12 1.79
N GLY A 89 -25.68 -11.28 1.91
CA GLY A 89 -25.79 -12.38 0.94
C GLY A 89 -24.94 -12.22 -0.33
N LYS A 90 -23.94 -11.34 -0.33
CA LYS A 90 -22.98 -11.19 -1.45
C LYS A 90 -21.72 -11.98 -1.17
N LYS A 91 -21.28 -12.81 -2.12
CA LYS A 91 -20.02 -13.58 -1.98
C LYS A 91 -18.82 -12.64 -2.12
N SER A 92 -18.20 -12.27 -1.02
CA SER A 92 -17.11 -11.30 -0.95
C SER A 92 -15.84 -11.85 -0.30
N VAL A 93 -14.69 -11.34 -0.73
CA VAL A 93 -13.37 -11.55 -0.14
C VAL A 93 -12.66 -10.20 0.04
N VAL A 94 -11.96 -10.04 1.16
CA VAL A 94 -11.07 -8.90 1.35
C VAL A 94 -9.64 -9.26 0.90
N VAL A 95 -8.98 -8.34 0.18
CA VAL A 95 -7.62 -8.51 -0.33
C VAL A 95 -6.74 -7.37 0.19
N LEU A 96 -5.80 -7.71 1.06
CA LEU A 96 -5.02 -6.76 1.86
C LEU A 96 -3.52 -6.84 1.55
N ARG A 97 -2.78 -5.85 2.04
CA ARG A 97 -1.31 -5.88 2.08
C ARG A 97 -0.83 -6.65 3.31
N GLU A 98 0.33 -7.29 3.16
CA GLU A 98 1.09 -7.84 4.27
C GLU A 98 1.79 -6.70 5.04
N PRO A 99 1.78 -6.70 6.38
CA PRO A 99 2.48 -5.70 7.18
C PRO A 99 3.99 -5.93 7.18
N SER A 100 4.75 -4.82 7.23
CA SER A 100 6.20 -4.81 7.45
C SER A 100 6.50 -4.77 8.95
N LEU A 101 7.52 -5.51 9.40
CA LEU A 101 7.90 -5.61 10.81
C LEU A 101 8.31 -4.26 11.41
N GLY A 102 9.03 -3.42 10.65
CA GLY A 102 9.47 -2.13 11.16
C GLY A 102 8.35 -1.25 11.69
N PRO A 103 7.27 -0.99 10.95
CA PRO A 103 6.08 -0.31 11.47
C PRO A 103 5.43 -1.01 12.66
N VAL A 104 5.32 -2.34 12.66
CA VAL A 104 4.71 -3.10 13.76
C VAL A 104 5.48 -2.89 15.08
N PHE A 105 6.81 -2.97 15.05
CA PHE A 105 7.66 -2.76 16.22
C PHE A 105 7.92 -1.27 16.52
N GLY A 106 7.51 -0.36 15.63
CA GLY A 106 7.71 1.09 15.72
C GLY A 106 6.55 1.84 16.37
N ILE A 107 5.84 2.63 15.57
CA ILE A 107 4.75 3.52 16.03
C ILE A 107 3.37 2.96 15.65
N LYS A 108 3.31 2.22 14.55
CA LYS A 108 2.05 1.87 13.90
C LYS A 108 1.73 0.41 14.18
N GLY A 109 0.56 0.15 14.71
CA GLY A 109 0.03 -1.21 14.82
C GLY A 109 0.03 -1.96 13.49
N GLY A 110 -0.17 -3.27 13.53
CA GLY A 110 -0.19 -4.15 12.38
C GLY A 110 -1.27 -3.80 11.35
N ALA A 111 -1.27 -4.50 10.23
CA ALA A 111 -2.23 -4.31 9.14
C ALA A 111 -3.38 -5.33 9.17
N ALA A 112 -3.69 -5.90 10.33
CA ALA A 112 -4.72 -6.93 10.48
C ALA A 112 -6.16 -6.37 10.61
N GLY A 113 -6.34 -5.06 10.64
CA GLY A 113 -7.61 -4.40 10.98
C GLY A 113 -7.67 -4.04 12.47
N GLY A 114 -8.87 -3.85 13.03
CA GLY A 114 -9.04 -3.52 14.45
C GLY A 114 -10.45 -3.79 14.96
N GLY A 115 -10.61 -3.91 16.27
CA GLY A 115 -11.87 -4.26 16.90
C GLY A 115 -12.41 -5.59 16.40
N TYR A 116 -13.68 -5.61 16.07
CA TYR A 116 -14.34 -6.80 15.51
C TYR A 116 -14.24 -6.94 13.99
N ALA A 117 -13.50 -6.04 13.32
CA ALA A 117 -13.20 -6.13 11.88
C ALA A 117 -11.70 -6.38 11.67
N GLN A 118 -11.26 -7.61 11.91
CA GLN A 118 -9.87 -8.06 11.81
C GLN A 118 -9.74 -9.31 10.96
N VAL A 119 -8.53 -9.52 10.41
CA VAL A 119 -8.08 -10.79 9.82
C VAL A 119 -7.22 -11.54 10.84
N ILE A 120 -7.40 -12.86 10.89
CA ILE A 120 -6.72 -13.76 11.83
C ILE A 120 -6.08 -14.96 11.10
N PRO A 121 -4.98 -15.52 11.64
CA PRO A 121 -4.33 -15.25 12.95
C PRO A 121 -3.52 -13.93 12.95
N MET A 122 -3.90 -12.99 13.81
CA MET A 122 -3.33 -11.65 13.86
C MET A 122 -1.82 -11.66 14.17
N GLU A 123 -1.40 -12.46 15.13
CA GLU A 123 -0.01 -12.57 15.56
C GLU A 123 0.89 -13.02 14.39
N ASP A 124 0.52 -14.10 13.71
CA ASP A 124 1.27 -14.63 12.57
C ASP A 124 1.36 -13.59 11.44
N ILE A 125 0.24 -12.91 11.13
CA ILE A 125 0.16 -11.90 10.06
C ILE A 125 1.10 -10.74 10.35
N ASN A 126 1.16 -10.27 11.59
CA ASN A 126 1.96 -9.12 12.00
C ASN A 126 3.45 -9.43 12.23
N LEU A 127 3.84 -10.70 12.27
CA LEU A 127 5.21 -11.13 12.48
C LEU A 127 5.79 -11.75 11.18
N HIS A 128 6.15 -13.02 11.18
CA HIS A 128 6.82 -13.65 10.03
C HIS A 128 5.87 -14.28 9.00
N PHE A 129 4.59 -14.26 9.25
CA PHE A 129 3.49 -14.74 8.42
C PHE A 129 3.78 -16.04 7.65
N THR A 130 4.16 -15.94 6.37
CA THR A 130 4.57 -17.05 5.50
C THR A 130 5.97 -16.89 4.91
N GLY A 131 6.68 -15.81 5.31
CA GLY A 131 8.05 -15.57 4.91
C GLY A 131 8.23 -14.72 3.64
N ASP A 132 7.19 -14.10 3.11
CA ASP A 132 7.25 -13.34 1.86
C ASP A 132 8.19 -12.13 1.96
N PHE A 133 8.14 -11.38 3.06
CA PHE A 133 9.08 -10.27 3.30
C PHE A 133 10.53 -10.75 3.39
N SER A 134 10.79 -11.89 4.05
CA SER A 134 12.13 -12.48 4.11
C SER A 134 12.63 -12.88 2.72
N ALA A 135 11.77 -13.46 1.87
CA ALA A 135 12.11 -13.82 0.50
C ALA A 135 12.47 -12.57 -0.34
N VAL A 136 11.68 -11.50 -0.23
CA VAL A 136 11.94 -10.20 -0.89
C VAL A 136 13.27 -9.63 -0.43
N GLU A 137 13.55 -9.61 0.88
CA GLU A 137 14.80 -9.14 1.46
C GLU A 137 16.00 -9.92 0.91
N LYS A 138 15.92 -11.25 0.89
CA LYS A 138 17.02 -12.10 0.40
C LYS A 138 17.25 -11.94 -1.10
N ALA A 139 16.18 -11.82 -1.91
CA ALA A 139 16.30 -11.55 -3.34
C ALA A 139 16.97 -10.19 -3.61
N ASN A 140 16.59 -9.15 -2.86
CA ASN A 140 17.19 -7.83 -2.96
C ASN A 140 18.69 -7.84 -2.59
N ASN A 141 19.03 -8.48 -1.47
CA ASN A 141 20.40 -8.48 -0.97
C ASN A 141 21.31 -9.42 -1.78
N LEU A 142 20.76 -10.46 -2.42
CA LEU A 142 21.48 -11.25 -3.41
C LEU A 142 21.95 -10.38 -4.58
N LEU A 143 21.09 -9.52 -5.13
CA LEU A 143 21.49 -8.61 -6.20
C LEU A 143 22.59 -7.65 -5.74
N SER A 144 22.49 -7.12 -4.51
CA SER A 144 23.57 -6.28 -3.92
C SER A 144 24.89 -7.02 -3.87
N ALA A 145 24.89 -8.28 -3.42
CA ALA A 145 26.10 -9.10 -3.36
C ALA A 145 26.68 -9.41 -4.76
N LEU A 146 25.81 -9.65 -5.75
CA LEU A 146 26.25 -9.88 -7.14
C LEU A 146 26.85 -8.64 -7.78
N ILE A 147 26.33 -7.44 -7.48
CA ILE A 147 26.94 -6.17 -7.90
C ILE A 147 28.34 -6.04 -7.32
N ASP A 148 28.50 -6.20 -6.00
CA ASP A 148 29.80 -6.08 -5.33
C ASP A 148 30.79 -7.15 -5.83
N ASN A 149 30.32 -8.37 -6.02
CA ASN A 149 31.17 -9.43 -6.61
C ASN A 149 31.60 -9.09 -8.05
N ASN A 150 30.73 -8.48 -8.86
CA ASN A 150 31.06 -8.10 -10.24
C ASN A 150 32.12 -7.00 -10.29
N ILE A 151 32.00 -5.95 -9.49
CA ILE A 151 33.00 -4.86 -9.47
C ILE A 151 34.35 -5.29 -8.89
N GLN A 152 34.37 -6.32 -8.04
CA GLN A 152 35.60 -6.91 -7.48
C GLN A 152 36.28 -7.87 -8.46
N ASN A 153 35.57 -8.43 -9.40
CA ASN A 153 36.06 -9.45 -10.32
C ASN A 153 36.97 -8.82 -11.40
N LYS A 154 38.11 -9.42 -11.67
CA LYS A 154 39.10 -8.94 -12.66
C LYS A 154 38.81 -9.45 -14.08
N THR A 155 38.15 -10.60 -14.21
CA THR A 155 38.00 -11.31 -15.50
C THR A 155 36.57 -11.23 -16.06
N ASN A 156 35.56 -11.05 -15.21
CA ASN A 156 34.15 -10.99 -15.61
C ASN A 156 33.50 -9.72 -15.04
N ASN A 157 34.11 -8.57 -15.32
CA ASN A 157 33.68 -7.27 -14.85
C ASN A 157 32.93 -6.54 -15.96
N LEU A 158 31.72 -6.03 -15.65
CA LEU A 158 30.89 -5.25 -16.57
C LEU A 158 31.34 -3.78 -16.69
N GLY A 159 32.38 -3.37 -15.96
CA GLY A 159 32.86 -1.99 -15.95
C GLY A 159 31.93 -1.02 -15.21
N ILE A 160 31.19 -1.51 -14.22
CA ILE A 160 30.31 -0.67 -13.41
C ILE A 160 31.13 0.36 -12.64
N ASP A 161 30.81 1.64 -12.77
CA ASP A 161 31.35 2.69 -11.93
C ASP A 161 30.70 2.62 -10.53
N PRO A 162 31.45 2.28 -9.47
CA PRO A 162 30.90 2.12 -8.12
C PRO A 162 30.16 3.37 -7.59
N ARG A 163 30.49 4.56 -8.14
CA ARG A 163 29.85 5.84 -7.76
C ARG A 163 28.45 5.99 -8.33
N THR A 164 28.08 5.19 -9.33
CA THR A 164 26.79 5.25 -10.02
C THR A 164 25.80 4.20 -9.56
N ILE A 165 26.17 3.33 -8.64
CA ILE A 165 25.31 2.26 -8.13
C ILE A 165 24.12 2.90 -7.39
N THR A 166 22.91 2.66 -7.90
CA THR A 166 21.65 3.13 -7.31
C THR A 166 21.00 2.10 -6.43
N TRP A 167 21.38 0.83 -6.57
CA TRP A 167 20.81 -0.29 -5.83
C TRP A 167 21.21 -0.27 -4.36
N LYS A 168 20.21 -0.37 -3.46
CA LYS A 168 20.42 -0.35 -2.01
C LYS A 168 20.11 -1.71 -1.40
N ARG A 169 20.72 -2.00 -0.26
CA ARG A 169 20.37 -3.15 0.58
C ARG A 169 19.04 -2.92 1.28
N VAL A 170 18.42 -3.97 1.79
CA VAL A 170 17.18 -3.86 2.56
C VAL A 170 17.23 -4.69 3.83
N MET A 171 16.45 -4.23 4.81
CA MET A 171 16.15 -4.94 6.04
C MET A 171 14.76 -4.55 6.53
N ASP A 172 13.95 -5.53 6.97
CA ASP A 172 12.58 -5.27 7.40
C ASP A 172 12.49 -4.89 8.88
N MET A 173 13.24 -3.86 9.27
CA MET A 173 13.23 -3.28 10.60
C MET A 173 13.54 -1.78 10.53
N ASN A 174 13.00 -1.00 11.48
CA ASN A 174 13.31 0.42 11.59
C ASN A 174 14.68 0.63 12.24
N ASP A 175 15.68 1.00 11.45
CA ASP A 175 17.03 1.28 11.93
C ASP A 175 17.64 2.53 11.28
N ARG A 176 17.57 3.66 11.98
CA ARG A 176 18.09 4.94 11.46
C ARG A 176 19.60 4.96 11.23
N ALA A 177 20.36 4.11 11.93
CA ALA A 177 21.80 4.04 11.78
C ALA A 177 22.23 3.50 10.41
N LEU A 178 21.35 2.74 9.74
CA LEU A 178 21.60 2.15 8.43
C LEU A 178 21.26 3.06 7.24
N ARG A 179 20.78 4.28 7.47
CA ARG A 179 20.44 5.23 6.40
C ARG A 179 21.61 5.60 5.51
N LYS A 180 22.81 5.66 6.10
CA LYS A 180 24.08 5.87 5.39
C LYS A 180 25.18 5.10 6.08
N ILE A 181 25.86 4.23 5.33
CA ILE A 181 26.92 3.38 5.83
C ILE A 181 28.09 3.37 4.83
N THR A 182 29.25 2.98 5.29
CA THR A 182 30.40 2.68 4.43
C THR A 182 30.59 1.17 4.36
N ILE A 183 30.67 0.63 3.15
CA ILE A 183 30.92 -0.79 2.91
C ILE A 183 32.26 -0.99 2.20
N GLY A 184 32.72 -2.26 2.10
CA GLY A 184 33.97 -2.64 1.41
C GLY A 184 35.24 -2.29 2.17
N LEU A 185 35.15 -2.03 3.50
CA LEU A 185 36.33 -1.78 4.34
C LEU A 185 37.06 -3.07 4.67
N GLY A 186 38.33 -2.96 5.09
CA GLY A 186 39.16 -4.09 5.51
C GLY A 186 40.15 -4.60 4.43
N GLY A 187 40.40 -3.78 3.42
CA GLY A 187 41.42 -4.04 2.37
C GLY A 187 40.84 -4.61 1.08
N THR A 188 41.70 -4.82 0.11
CA THR A 188 41.34 -5.15 -1.28
C THR A 188 40.60 -6.48 -1.44
N ALA A 189 40.68 -7.38 -0.47
CA ALA A 189 39.92 -8.65 -0.50
C ALA A 189 38.43 -8.47 -0.15
N ASN A 190 38.06 -7.38 0.51
CA ASN A 190 36.71 -7.15 1.00
C ASN A 190 35.86 -6.26 0.08
N GLY A 191 36.44 -5.74 -1.00
CA GLY A 191 35.71 -4.96 -1.99
C GLY A 191 36.22 -3.53 -2.17
N ILE A 192 35.43 -2.69 -2.80
CA ILE A 192 35.72 -1.28 -3.07
C ILE A 192 34.97 -0.42 -2.04
N PRO A 193 35.68 0.36 -1.19
CA PRO A 193 35.03 1.25 -0.23
C PRO A 193 34.09 2.26 -0.93
N ARG A 194 32.82 2.28 -0.51
CA ARG A 194 31.85 3.23 -1.00
C ARG A 194 30.72 3.49 0.00
N GLU A 195 30.01 4.59 -0.15
CA GLU A 195 28.76 4.83 0.57
C GLU A 195 27.68 3.87 0.07
N ASP A 196 26.91 3.33 0.98
CA ASP A 196 25.70 2.56 0.73
C ASP A 196 24.62 2.93 1.75
N SER A 197 23.48 2.29 1.68
CA SER A 197 22.38 2.45 2.63
C SER A 197 21.50 1.21 2.67
N PHE A 198 20.68 1.11 3.70
CA PHE A 198 19.55 0.20 3.74
C PHE A 198 18.23 0.95 3.57
N ASN A 199 17.34 0.39 2.78
CA ASN A 199 15.93 0.74 2.80
C ASN A 199 15.16 -0.30 3.62
N ILE A 200 13.98 0.03 4.14
CA ILE A 200 13.09 -0.98 4.68
C ILE A 200 12.55 -1.85 3.52
N THR A 201 12.35 -3.13 3.76
CA THR A 201 11.98 -4.10 2.71
C THR A 201 10.73 -3.69 1.93
N ALA A 202 9.74 -3.11 2.60
CA ALA A 202 8.51 -2.58 1.98
C ALA A 202 8.76 -1.42 0.99
N ALA A 203 9.89 -0.73 1.07
CA ALA A 203 10.29 0.34 0.15
C ALA A 203 11.23 -0.15 -0.98
N SER A 204 11.48 -1.44 -1.08
CA SER A 204 12.34 -2.02 -2.12
C SER A 204 11.65 -2.08 -3.47
N GLU A 205 12.44 -2.00 -4.55
CA GLU A 205 11.93 -2.26 -5.90
C GLU A 205 11.48 -3.73 -6.06
N ILE A 206 12.10 -4.68 -5.34
CA ILE A 206 11.67 -6.09 -5.37
C ILE A 206 10.24 -6.25 -4.85
N MET A 207 9.88 -5.56 -3.77
CA MET A 207 8.50 -5.57 -3.27
C MET A 207 7.53 -4.97 -4.29
N ALA A 208 7.92 -3.88 -4.95
CA ALA A 208 7.11 -3.28 -6.02
C ALA A 208 6.97 -4.23 -7.22
N ILE A 209 8.05 -4.89 -7.65
CA ILE A 209 8.07 -5.89 -8.72
C ILE A 209 7.12 -7.05 -8.39
N LEU A 210 7.21 -7.62 -7.19
CA LEU A 210 6.31 -8.70 -6.75
C LEU A 210 4.85 -8.28 -6.88
N CYS A 211 4.53 -7.05 -6.47
CA CYS A 211 3.16 -6.55 -6.51
C CYS A 211 2.65 -6.21 -7.91
N MET A 212 3.54 -5.90 -8.85
CA MET A 212 3.18 -5.59 -10.23
C MET A 212 3.23 -6.80 -11.16
N SER A 213 3.79 -7.93 -10.72
CA SER A 213 3.93 -9.13 -11.55
C SER A 213 2.58 -9.80 -11.82
N LEU A 214 2.43 -10.31 -13.05
CA LEU A 214 1.24 -11.02 -13.51
C LEU A 214 1.35 -12.54 -13.33
N ASN A 215 2.57 -13.06 -13.42
CA ASN A 215 2.93 -14.46 -13.29
C ASN A 215 4.44 -14.59 -13.05
N LEU A 216 4.94 -15.84 -12.99
CA LEU A 216 6.36 -16.12 -12.72
C LEU A 216 7.29 -15.64 -13.86
N ASP A 217 6.87 -15.73 -15.11
CA ASP A 217 7.68 -15.26 -16.25
C ASP A 217 7.79 -13.73 -16.28
N ASP A 218 6.69 -13.02 -16.00
CA ASP A 218 6.69 -11.57 -15.85
C ASP A 218 7.55 -11.14 -14.64
N LEU A 219 7.45 -11.84 -13.50
CA LEU A 219 8.33 -11.62 -12.34
C LEU A 219 9.79 -11.70 -12.75
N LYS A 220 10.20 -12.79 -13.41
CA LYS A 220 11.58 -13.01 -13.85
C LYS A 220 12.06 -11.95 -14.84
N THR A 221 11.19 -11.54 -15.76
CA THR A 221 11.48 -10.48 -16.74
C THR A 221 11.70 -9.14 -16.05
N ARG A 222 10.82 -8.77 -15.11
CA ARG A 222 10.94 -7.54 -14.32
C ARG A 222 12.20 -7.52 -13.47
N LEU A 223 12.51 -8.62 -12.79
CA LEU A 223 13.75 -8.78 -12.04
C LEU A 223 14.99 -8.56 -12.93
N GLY A 224 14.95 -9.03 -14.18
CA GLY A 224 16.01 -8.81 -15.17
C GLY A 224 16.15 -7.36 -15.62
N ASN A 225 15.10 -6.57 -15.53
CA ASN A 225 15.06 -5.17 -15.99
C ASN A 225 15.46 -4.15 -14.90
N ILE A 226 15.80 -4.57 -13.70
CA ILE A 226 16.28 -3.67 -12.64
C ILE A 226 17.55 -2.97 -13.11
N LEU A 227 17.55 -1.62 -13.08
CA LEU A 227 18.69 -0.79 -13.36
C LEU A 227 19.57 -0.70 -12.10
N VAL A 228 20.80 -1.22 -12.15
CA VAL A 228 21.69 -1.29 -10.98
C VAL A 228 22.69 -0.14 -10.90
N GLY A 229 23.02 0.46 -12.03
CA GLY A 229 24.00 1.56 -12.14
C GLY A 229 24.45 1.77 -13.58
N PHE A 230 25.59 2.41 -13.75
CA PHE A 230 26.16 2.72 -15.06
C PHE A 230 27.63 2.30 -15.12
N THR A 231 28.12 2.00 -16.30
CA THR A 231 29.55 1.75 -16.55
C THR A 231 30.35 3.06 -16.52
N PHE A 232 31.68 2.97 -16.49
CA PHE A 232 32.57 4.16 -16.57
C PHE A 232 32.39 4.97 -17.85
N ASP A 233 31.91 4.36 -18.94
CA ASP A 233 31.55 5.04 -20.20
C ASP A 233 30.06 5.46 -20.27
N GLY A 234 29.34 5.40 -19.15
CA GLY A 234 27.98 5.92 -18.99
C GLY A 234 26.85 5.03 -19.50
N LYS A 235 27.12 3.78 -19.88
CA LYS A 235 26.08 2.84 -20.35
C LYS A 235 25.32 2.25 -19.16
N PRO A 236 23.97 2.08 -19.27
CA PRO A 236 23.17 1.48 -18.19
C PRO A 236 23.51 -0.01 -18.04
N VAL A 237 23.54 -0.46 -16.78
CA VAL A 237 23.72 -1.87 -16.42
C VAL A 237 22.48 -2.37 -15.72
N TYR A 238 21.92 -3.47 -16.23
CA TYR A 238 20.72 -4.11 -15.70
C TYR A 238 21.06 -5.43 -15.03
N SER A 239 20.22 -5.88 -14.10
CA SER A 239 20.42 -7.12 -13.33
C SER A 239 20.54 -8.37 -14.22
N ARG A 240 19.91 -8.39 -15.41
CA ARG A 240 20.05 -9.48 -16.40
C ARG A 240 21.51 -9.65 -16.90
N GLN A 241 22.31 -8.59 -16.94
CA GLN A 241 23.72 -8.66 -17.31
C GLN A 241 24.57 -9.35 -16.23
N LEU A 242 24.10 -9.27 -14.96
CA LEU A 242 24.66 -10.02 -13.83
C LEU A 242 24.06 -11.44 -13.75
N LYS A 243 23.14 -11.81 -14.63
CA LYS A 243 22.39 -13.10 -14.64
C LYS A 243 21.67 -13.37 -13.31
N ALA A 244 21.23 -12.31 -12.61
CA ALA A 244 20.68 -12.39 -11.25
C ALA A 244 19.21 -12.87 -11.22
N GLN A 245 18.42 -12.57 -12.28
CA GLN A 245 16.97 -12.72 -12.30
C GLN A 245 16.48 -14.15 -12.01
N GLY A 246 17.24 -15.16 -12.42
CA GLY A 246 16.88 -16.56 -12.18
C GLY A 246 16.96 -16.94 -10.71
N ALA A 247 18.08 -16.62 -10.06
CA ALA A 247 18.29 -16.90 -8.65
C ALA A 247 17.36 -16.07 -7.75
N MET A 248 17.11 -14.80 -8.12
CA MET A 248 16.14 -13.94 -7.43
C MET A 248 14.71 -14.52 -7.54
N ALA A 249 14.29 -14.95 -8.73
CA ALA A 249 12.98 -15.59 -8.93
C ALA A 249 12.85 -16.90 -8.15
N LEU A 250 13.94 -17.68 -8.02
CA LEU A 250 13.97 -18.88 -7.20
C LEU A 250 13.70 -18.58 -5.71
N LEU A 251 14.29 -17.51 -5.18
CA LEU A 251 14.00 -17.06 -3.80
C LEU A 251 12.55 -16.60 -3.62
N LEU A 252 11.92 -16.09 -4.67
CA LEU A 252 10.55 -15.56 -4.66
C LEU A 252 9.49 -16.57 -5.10
N LYS A 253 9.85 -17.84 -5.36
CA LYS A 253 8.95 -18.86 -5.95
C LYS A 253 7.67 -19.10 -5.15
N ASP A 254 7.75 -19.00 -3.82
CA ASP A 254 6.60 -19.17 -2.93
C ASP A 254 5.99 -17.83 -2.53
N ALA A 255 6.81 -16.78 -2.44
CA ALA A 255 6.37 -15.43 -2.14
C ALA A 255 5.47 -14.82 -3.24
N ILE A 256 5.50 -15.33 -4.48
CA ILE A 256 4.59 -14.88 -5.56
C ILE A 256 3.16 -15.39 -5.39
N LYS A 257 2.94 -16.43 -4.58
CA LYS A 257 1.63 -17.03 -4.32
C LYS A 257 0.91 -16.26 -3.22
N PRO A 258 -0.37 -15.87 -3.41
CA PRO A 258 -1.14 -15.18 -2.38
C PRO A 258 -1.40 -16.04 -1.14
N ASN A 259 -1.50 -15.39 0.01
CA ASN A 259 -1.78 -16.03 1.28
C ASN A 259 -3.29 -15.98 1.58
N LEU A 260 -3.89 -17.14 1.84
CA LEU A 260 -5.26 -17.29 2.32
C LEU A 260 -5.28 -17.33 3.84
N VAL A 261 -6.13 -16.50 4.43
CA VAL A 261 -6.47 -16.44 5.85
C VAL A 261 -7.99 -16.21 5.99
N GLN A 262 -8.45 -15.77 7.16
CA GLN A 262 -9.87 -15.53 7.43
C GLN A 262 -10.09 -14.25 8.22
N THR A 263 -11.30 -13.67 8.14
CA THR A 263 -11.75 -12.64 9.06
C THR A 263 -12.20 -13.24 10.39
N LEU A 264 -12.40 -12.43 11.42
CA LEU A 264 -13.00 -12.87 12.70
C LEU A 264 -14.35 -13.57 12.50
N GLU A 265 -15.12 -13.17 11.48
CA GLU A 265 -16.42 -13.79 11.16
C GLU A 265 -16.28 -15.08 10.32
N GLY A 266 -15.05 -15.53 10.06
CA GLY A 266 -14.77 -16.76 9.31
C GLY A 266 -15.04 -16.63 7.80
N ASN A 267 -15.01 -15.43 7.26
CA ASN A 267 -15.01 -15.19 5.82
C ASN A 267 -13.59 -15.23 5.26
N PRO A 268 -13.40 -15.55 3.97
CA PRO A 268 -12.08 -15.61 3.37
C PRO A 268 -11.43 -14.22 3.29
N ALA A 269 -10.11 -14.19 3.52
CA ALA A 269 -9.27 -13.03 3.33
C ALA A 269 -7.97 -13.44 2.63
N ILE A 270 -7.48 -12.60 1.72
CA ILE A 270 -6.24 -12.79 0.99
C ILE A 270 -5.28 -11.68 1.39
N ILE A 271 -4.05 -12.05 1.79
CA ILE A 271 -3.01 -11.09 2.16
C ILE A 271 -1.81 -11.35 1.26
N HIS A 272 -1.31 -10.32 0.56
CA HIS A 272 -0.16 -10.50 -0.32
C HIS A 272 0.52 -9.21 -0.72
N GLY A 273 1.84 -9.15 -0.52
CA GLY A 273 2.69 -8.00 -0.80
C GLY A 273 2.41 -6.80 0.10
N GLY A 274 3.42 -5.98 0.35
CA GLY A 274 3.33 -4.86 1.29
C GLY A 274 4.13 -3.62 0.90
N PRO A 275 3.96 -3.07 -0.34
CA PRO A 275 4.73 -1.91 -0.77
C PRO A 275 4.25 -0.64 -0.08
N PHE A 276 5.18 0.27 0.27
CA PHE A 276 4.84 1.57 0.82
C PHE A 276 4.20 2.48 -0.23
N ALA A 277 3.14 3.20 0.16
CA ALA A 277 2.37 4.05 -0.76
C ALA A 277 3.01 5.43 -1.05
N ASN A 278 4.05 5.83 -0.32
CA ASN A 278 4.77 7.08 -0.57
C ASN A 278 5.92 6.93 -1.57
N ILE A 279 6.34 5.72 -1.90
CA ILE A 279 7.48 5.44 -2.81
C ILE A 279 7.18 4.35 -3.85
N ALA A 280 6.10 3.61 -3.68
CA ALA A 280 5.61 2.58 -4.59
C ALA A 280 4.10 2.71 -4.76
N GLN A 281 3.47 1.80 -5.48
CA GLN A 281 2.02 1.85 -5.78
C GLN A 281 1.13 1.67 -4.55
N GLY A 282 1.67 1.22 -3.40
CA GLY A 282 0.97 1.24 -2.10
C GLY A 282 -0.28 0.36 -2.00
N THR A 283 -0.35 -0.72 -2.79
CA THR A 283 -1.47 -1.66 -2.83
C THR A 283 -0.95 -3.09 -2.85
N ASN A 284 -1.80 -4.05 -2.51
CA ASN A 284 -1.45 -5.47 -2.65
C ASN A 284 -1.15 -5.86 -4.11
N THR A 285 -0.77 -7.13 -4.34
CA THR A 285 -0.35 -7.60 -5.66
C THR A 285 -1.51 -7.65 -6.67
N ILE A 286 -1.18 -7.54 -7.94
CA ILE A 286 -2.13 -7.78 -9.04
C ILE A 286 -2.66 -9.22 -8.96
N ILE A 287 -1.78 -10.18 -8.70
CA ILE A 287 -2.11 -11.59 -8.56
C ILE A 287 -3.17 -11.80 -7.47
N ALA A 288 -2.99 -11.25 -6.27
CA ALA A 288 -3.96 -11.40 -5.18
C ALA A 288 -5.32 -10.78 -5.50
N THR A 289 -5.33 -9.61 -6.14
CA THR A 289 -6.57 -8.96 -6.57
C THR A 289 -7.31 -9.82 -7.61
N LYS A 290 -6.60 -10.34 -8.62
CA LYS A 290 -7.19 -11.25 -9.63
C LYS A 290 -7.66 -12.57 -9.00
N THR A 291 -6.91 -13.11 -8.04
CA THR A 291 -7.32 -14.30 -7.28
C THR A 291 -8.63 -14.05 -6.54
N GLY A 292 -8.74 -12.92 -5.82
CA GLY A 292 -9.99 -12.56 -5.13
C GLY A 292 -11.18 -12.43 -6.08
N LEU A 293 -11.00 -11.76 -7.22
CA LEU A 293 -12.03 -11.61 -8.26
C LEU A 293 -12.38 -12.94 -8.95
N THR A 294 -11.46 -13.90 -8.99
CA THR A 294 -11.75 -15.24 -9.52
C THR A 294 -12.61 -16.06 -8.57
N LEU A 295 -12.38 -15.91 -7.27
CA LEU A 295 -12.98 -16.76 -6.23
C LEU A 295 -14.31 -16.23 -5.70
N CYS A 296 -14.55 -14.93 -5.81
CA CYS A 296 -15.75 -14.27 -5.27
C CYS A 296 -16.35 -13.28 -6.27
N ASP A 297 -17.64 -13.00 -6.10
CA ASP A 297 -18.36 -12.03 -6.93
C ASP A 297 -17.92 -10.58 -6.63
N TYR A 298 -17.44 -10.34 -5.40
CA TYR A 298 -16.96 -9.06 -4.92
C TYR A 298 -15.58 -9.22 -4.28
N ALA A 299 -14.61 -8.42 -4.72
CA ALA A 299 -13.31 -8.30 -4.08
C ALA A 299 -13.14 -6.89 -3.51
N VAL A 300 -12.97 -6.78 -2.20
CA VAL A 300 -12.69 -5.53 -1.50
C VAL A 300 -11.19 -5.40 -1.32
N THR A 301 -10.59 -4.33 -1.82
CA THR A 301 -9.16 -4.05 -1.68
C THR A 301 -8.93 -2.64 -1.16
N GLU A 302 -7.73 -2.36 -0.67
CA GLU A 302 -7.37 -1.04 -0.17
C GLU A 302 -6.18 -0.41 -0.89
N ALA A 303 -6.10 0.92 -0.84
CA ALA A 303 -4.92 1.69 -1.21
C ALA A 303 -4.38 2.47 -0.01
N GLY A 304 -3.05 2.51 0.12
CA GLY A 304 -2.38 3.14 1.26
C GLY A 304 -2.53 4.66 1.29
N PHE A 305 -2.53 5.26 2.49
CA PHE A 305 -2.69 6.69 2.72
C PHE A 305 -4.00 7.27 2.17
N GLY A 306 -3.98 8.53 1.71
CA GLY A 306 -5.13 9.20 1.12
C GLY A 306 -5.36 8.87 -0.35
N ALA A 307 -6.55 9.26 -0.84
CA ALA A 307 -6.92 9.02 -2.23
C ALA A 307 -6.03 9.77 -3.23
N ASP A 308 -5.39 10.84 -2.80
CA ASP A 308 -4.42 11.61 -3.57
C ASP A 308 -3.08 10.90 -3.80
N LEU A 309 -2.78 9.85 -3.03
CA LEU A 309 -1.55 9.05 -3.15
C LEU A 309 -1.83 7.60 -3.53
N GLY A 310 -2.40 6.83 -2.61
CA GLY A 310 -2.56 5.39 -2.81
C GLY A 310 -3.60 5.07 -3.88
N ALA A 311 -4.78 5.69 -3.85
CA ALA A 311 -5.80 5.43 -4.86
C ALA A 311 -5.40 5.98 -6.23
N GLU A 312 -4.74 7.14 -6.31
CA GLU A 312 -4.17 7.68 -7.55
C GLU A 312 -3.25 6.64 -8.21
N LYS A 313 -2.29 6.09 -7.45
CA LYS A 313 -1.35 5.08 -7.95
C LYS A 313 -2.00 3.75 -8.29
N PHE A 314 -3.00 3.34 -7.50
CA PHE A 314 -3.81 2.17 -7.82
C PHE A 314 -4.45 2.32 -9.21
N MET A 315 -5.06 3.48 -9.47
CA MET A 315 -5.81 3.74 -10.70
C MET A 315 -4.89 3.98 -11.90
N ASN A 316 -3.83 4.78 -11.76
CA ASN A 316 -2.94 5.12 -12.87
C ASN A 316 -1.86 4.06 -13.15
N ILE A 317 -1.36 3.36 -12.12
CA ILE A 317 -0.27 2.38 -12.28
C ILE A 317 -0.82 0.95 -12.29
N LYS A 318 -1.44 0.50 -11.18
CA LYS A 318 -1.88 -0.90 -11.04
C LYS A 318 -2.98 -1.25 -12.06
N CYS A 319 -4.02 -0.43 -12.15
CA CYS A 319 -5.10 -0.63 -13.13
C CYS A 319 -4.61 -0.44 -14.56
N GLY A 320 -3.79 0.58 -14.81
CA GLY A 320 -3.19 0.83 -16.13
C GLY A 320 -2.37 -0.35 -16.65
N TYR A 321 -1.67 -1.06 -15.76
CA TYR A 321 -0.86 -2.22 -16.12
C TYR A 321 -1.66 -3.52 -16.23
N SER A 322 -2.57 -3.75 -15.30
CA SER A 322 -3.29 -5.03 -15.15
C SER A 322 -4.60 -5.11 -15.94
N GLY A 323 -5.11 -3.99 -16.41
CA GLY A 323 -6.45 -3.89 -17.02
C GLY A 323 -7.60 -3.99 -16.00
N LEU A 324 -7.31 -4.06 -14.69
CA LEU A 324 -8.32 -4.05 -13.64
C LEU A 324 -9.08 -2.72 -13.64
N LYS A 325 -10.38 -2.78 -13.30
CA LYS A 325 -11.25 -1.60 -13.23
C LYS A 325 -12.05 -1.65 -11.94
N PRO A 326 -11.92 -0.65 -11.05
CA PRO A 326 -12.81 -0.54 -9.89
C PRO A 326 -14.25 -0.30 -10.35
N ASP A 327 -15.20 -1.09 -9.84
CA ASP A 327 -16.65 -0.89 -10.03
C ASP A 327 -17.21 0.10 -9.02
N ALA A 328 -16.61 0.16 -7.82
CA ALA A 328 -16.96 1.11 -6.77
C ALA A 328 -15.74 1.57 -5.98
N LEU A 329 -15.87 2.73 -5.34
CA LEU A 329 -14.87 3.30 -4.46
C LEU A 329 -15.53 3.71 -3.13
N VAL A 330 -14.93 3.28 -2.02
CA VAL A 330 -15.29 3.74 -0.68
C VAL A 330 -14.23 4.71 -0.20
N LEU A 331 -14.65 5.93 0.11
CA LEU A 331 -13.81 6.99 0.66
C LEU A 331 -14.04 7.09 2.17
N VAL A 332 -13.10 6.57 2.95
CA VAL A 332 -13.19 6.61 4.42
C VAL A 332 -12.86 8.01 4.92
N ALA A 333 -13.74 8.54 5.75
CA ALA A 333 -13.55 9.78 6.48
C ALA A 333 -13.78 9.55 7.99
N THR A 334 -13.11 10.33 8.83
CA THR A 334 -13.36 10.38 10.27
C THR A 334 -13.67 11.81 10.69
N VAL A 335 -14.58 11.99 11.62
CA VAL A 335 -14.85 13.33 12.19
C VAL A 335 -13.56 13.93 12.76
N ARG A 336 -12.75 13.11 13.41
CA ARG A 336 -11.44 13.50 13.95
C ARG A 336 -10.49 14.04 12.87
N ALA A 337 -10.45 13.41 11.68
CA ALA A 337 -9.63 13.91 10.58
C ALA A 337 -10.14 15.26 10.06
N LEU A 338 -11.45 15.46 9.99
CA LEU A 338 -12.01 16.75 9.59
C LEU A 338 -11.72 17.82 10.64
N ARG A 339 -11.83 17.53 11.94
CA ARG A 339 -11.39 18.45 13.01
C ARG A 339 -9.91 18.83 12.81
N TYR A 340 -9.02 17.85 12.57
CA TYR A 340 -7.60 18.09 12.33
C TYR A 340 -7.36 18.99 11.11
N HIS A 341 -7.97 18.67 9.97
CA HIS A 341 -7.85 19.47 8.75
C HIS A 341 -8.49 20.86 8.87
N GLY A 342 -9.41 21.03 9.81
CA GLY A 342 -9.98 22.30 10.20
C GLY A 342 -9.17 23.09 11.25
N GLY A 343 -7.99 22.56 11.64
CA GLY A 343 -7.05 23.24 12.53
C GLY A 343 -7.08 22.78 13.99
N ALA A 344 -7.68 21.62 14.31
CA ALA A 344 -7.60 21.06 15.66
C ALA A 344 -6.20 20.56 15.98
N LYS A 345 -5.73 20.83 17.19
CA LYS A 345 -4.51 20.24 17.74
C LYS A 345 -4.77 18.80 18.20
N LYS A 346 -3.70 18.02 18.41
CA LYS A 346 -3.80 16.61 18.77
C LYS A 346 -4.66 16.37 20.03
N GLU A 347 -4.53 17.25 21.00
CA GLU A 347 -5.26 17.19 22.29
C GLU A 347 -6.77 17.44 22.12
N GLU A 348 -7.16 18.10 21.02
CA GLU A 348 -8.54 18.49 20.70
C GLU A 348 -9.26 17.47 19.80
N PHE A 349 -8.58 16.42 19.32
CA PHE A 349 -9.15 15.47 18.36
C PHE A 349 -10.43 14.78 18.84
N ASN A 350 -10.56 14.57 20.13
CA ASN A 350 -11.70 13.91 20.77
C ASN A 350 -12.74 14.89 21.33
N THR A 351 -12.57 16.19 21.11
CA THR A 351 -13.51 17.22 21.56
C THR A 351 -14.37 17.67 20.38
N PRO A 352 -15.71 17.53 20.46
CA PRO A 352 -16.61 18.00 19.42
C PRO A 352 -16.40 19.49 19.08
N ASP A 353 -16.29 19.82 17.80
CA ASP A 353 -16.13 21.20 17.31
C ASP A 353 -16.61 21.29 15.85
N ILE A 354 -17.88 21.62 15.70
CA ILE A 354 -18.56 21.72 14.40
C ILE A 354 -17.90 22.73 13.47
N GLU A 355 -17.34 23.83 14.00
CA GLU A 355 -16.71 24.85 13.17
C GLU A 355 -15.37 24.36 12.58
N LYS A 356 -14.64 23.56 13.31
CA LYS A 356 -13.45 22.89 12.76
C LYS A 356 -13.85 21.84 11.72
N VAL A 357 -14.92 21.07 11.96
CA VAL A 357 -15.43 20.10 10.98
C VAL A 357 -15.86 20.80 9.69
N LYS A 358 -16.58 21.93 9.77
CA LYS A 358 -16.96 22.73 8.60
C LYS A 358 -15.76 23.18 7.77
N ARG A 359 -14.72 23.71 8.43
CA ARG A 359 -13.48 24.11 7.74
C ARG A 359 -12.73 22.91 7.16
N GLY A 360 -12.65 21.82 7.89
CA GLY A 360 -11.93 20.62 7.45
C GLY A 360 -12.66 19.83 6.38
N PHE A 361 -13.96 20.06 6.18
CA PHE A 361 -14.75 19.42 5.14
C PHE A 361 -14.19 19.68 3.74
N GLU A 362 -13.51 20.82 3.49
CA GLU A 362 -12.85 21.09 2.22
C GLU A 362 -11.82 20.01 1.83
N ASN A 363 -11.22 19.30 2.81
CA ASN A 363 -10.32 18.18 2.52
C ASN A 363 -11.10 16.98 1.96
N LEU A 364 -12.21 16.61 2.57
CA LEU A 364 -13.09 15.55 2.08
C LEU A 364 -13.67 15.91 0.70
N GLU A 365 -14.15 17.15 0.51
CA GLU A 365 -14.66 17.64 -0.76
C GLU A 365 -13.61 17.47 -1.88
N LYS A 366 -12.35 17.88 -1.65
CA LYS A 366 -11.28 17.72 -2.63
C LYS A 366 -11.01 16.24 -2.96
N HIS A 367 -11.07 15.35 -1.99
CA HIS A 367 -10.94 13.90 -2.25
C HIS A 367 -12.12 13.34 -3.04
N ILE A 368 -13.35 13.81 -2.80
CA ILE A 368 -14.53 13.46 -3.61
C ILE A 368 -14.35 13.92 -5.06
N GLU A 369 -13.90 15.17 -5.27
CA GLU A 369 -13.57 15.68 -6.61
C GLU A 369 -12.52 14.82 -7.30
N ASN A 370 -11.46 14.45 -6.58
CA ASN A 370 -10.39 13.60 -7.12
C ASN A 370 -10.92 12.24 -7.59
N CYS A 371 -11.77 11.58 -6.79
CA CYS A 371 -12.39 10.31 -7.18
C CYS A 371 -13.23 10.45 -8.45
N LYS A 372 -14.03 11.52 -8.56
CA LYS A 372 -14.86 11.80 -9.73
C LYS A 372 -14.05 12.03 -11.01
N LYS A 373 -12.82 12.56 -10.93
CA LYS A 373 -11.91 12.72 -12.08
C LYS A 373 -11.51 11.39 -12.71
N PHE A 374 -11.48 10.32 -11.93
CA PHE A 374 -11.30 8.96 -12.43
C PHE A 374 -12.60 8.30 -12.92
N GLY A 375 -13.71 9.05 -12.98
CA GLY A 375 -15.02 8.53 -13.36
C GLY A 375 -15.68 7.67 -12.27
N LEU A 376 -15.29 7.83 -11.02
CA LEU A 376 -15.80 7.08 -9.88
C LEU A 376 -16.49 8.02 -8.89
N THR A 377 -17.80 7.89 -8.74
CA THR A 377 -18.54 8.53 -7.64
C THR A 377 -18.33 7.69 -6.39
N PRO A 378 -17.67 8.21 -5.33
CA PRO A 378 -17.42 7.43 -4.14
C PRO A 378 -18.67 7.28 -3.27
N VAL A 379 -18.71 6.19 -2.47
CA VAL A 379 -19.50 6.14 -1.24
C VAL A 379 -18.61 6.59 -0.10
N VAL A 380 -19.03 7.58 0.69
CA VAL A 380 -18.28 8.02 1.86
C VAL A 380 -18.66 7.16 3.06
N GLY A 381 -17.67 6.43 3.60
CA GLY A 381 -17.80 5.69 4.85
C GLY A 381 -17.30 6.54 6.01
N ILE A 382 -18.19 6.99 6.88
CA ILE A 382 -17.84 7.76 8.08
C ILE A 382 -17.47 6.76 9.18
N ASN A 383 -16.18 6.58 9.43
CA ASN A 383 -15.71 5.71 10.51
C ASN A 383 -16.00 6.39 11.86
N ASN A 384 -17.00 5.86 12.56
CA ASN A 384 -17.62 6.49 13.73
C ASN A 384 -16.88 6.13 15.02
N PHE A 385 -16.58 7.14 15.84
CA PHE A 385 -16.00 7.00 17.17
C PHE A 385 -16.98 7.52 18.23
N HIS A 386 -16.90 6.97 19.43
CA HIS A 386 -17.79 7.37 20.55
C HIS A 386 -17.65 8.85 20.98
N THR A 387 -16.61 9.53 20.52
CA THR A 387 -16.36 10.97 20.76
C THR A 387 -16.98 11.87 19.69
N ASP A 388 -17.58 11.31 18.66
CA ASP A 388 -18.16 12.07 17.55
C ASP A 388 -19.58 12.51 17.93
N SER A 389 -19.91 13.79 17.68
CA SER A 389 -21.25 14.30 17.95
C SER A 389 -22.18 14.05 16.77
N GLN A 390 -23.47 13.90 17.07
CA GLN A 390 -24.49 13.71 16.03
C GLN A 390 -24.56 14.92 15.08
N GLU A 391 -24.38 16.14 15.60
CA GLU A 391 -24.37 17.36 14.78
C GLU A 391 -23.27 17.35 13.73
N GLU A 392 -22.06 16.90 14.09
CA GLU A 392 -20.93 16.80 13.15
C GLU A 392 -21.18 15.72 12.09
N ILE A 393 -21.75 14.58 12.48
CA ILE A 393 -22.10 13.49 11.57
C ILE A 393 -23.16 13.94 10.58
N ASP A 394 -24.24 14.55 11.07
CA ASP A 394 -25.35 15.05 10.23
C ASP A 394 -24.88 16.12 9.25
N PHE A 395 -23.97 17.00 9.68
CA PHE A 395 -23.33 17.97 8.81
C PHE A 395 -22.58 17.28 7.67
N ILE A 396 -21.73 16.28 7.96
CA ILE A 396 -20.97 15.57 6.93
C ILE A 396 -21.91 14.88 5.93
N ILE A 397 -22.94 14.19 6.42
CA ILE A 397 -23.91 13.49 5.58
C ILE A 397 -24.63 14.50 4.67
N SER A 398 -25.10 15.63 5.23
CA SER A 398 -25.81 16.65 4.46
C SER A 398 -24.93 17.29 3.38
N GLN A 399 -23.66 17.60 3.71
CA GLN A 399 -22.73 18.18 2.73
C GLN A 399 -22.34 17.18 1.63
N CYS A 400 -22.13 15.90 1.96
CA CYS A 400 -21.93 14.87 0.94
C CYS A 400 -23.12 14.75 0.00
N ALA A 401 -24.34 14.84 0.51
CA ALA A 401 -25.56 14.82 -0.31
C ALA A 401 -25.61 16.01 -1.29
N THR A 402 -25.21 17.22 -0.89
CA THR A 402 -25.12 18.38 -1.80
C THR A 402 -24.11 18.17 -2.94
N LEU A 403 -23.08 17.36 -2.70
CA LEU A 403 -22.09 16.97 -3.71
C LEU A 403 -22.54 15.78 -4.57
N GLY A 404 -23.78 15.27 -4.36
CA GLY A 404 -24.30 14.09 -5.06
C GLY A 404 -23.57 12.80 -4.68
N VAL A 405 -23.15 12.68 -3.43
CA VAL A 405 -22.41 11.54 -2.90
C VAL A 405 -23.11 11.00 -1.65
N LYS A 406 -23.32 9.68 -1.60
CA LYS A 406 -23.91 9.03 -0.43
C LYS A 406 -22.86 8.89 0.67
N ALA A 407 -23.15 9.35 1.87
CA ALA A 407 -22.35 9.13 3.06
C ALA A 407 -23.11 8.22 4.04
N VAL A 408 -22.41 7.25 4.62
CA VAL A 408 -22.99 6.22 5.50
C VAL A 408 -22.08 6.04 6.73
N LEU A 409 -22.69 5.85 7.90
CA LEU A 409 -21.93 5.48 9.11
C LEU A 409 -21.30 4.10 8.97
N ASN A 410 -20.10 3.97 9.47
CA ASN A 410 -19.34 2.74 9.56
C ASN A 410 -18.98 2.46 11.02
N GLU A 411 -19.53 1.42 11.59
CA GLU A 411 -19.34 1.00 12.97
C GLU A 411 -18.62 -0.37 13.07
N CYS A 412 -17.88 -0.75 12.03
CA CYS A 412 -17.27 -2.10 11.94
C CYS A 412 -16.28 -2.39 13.08
N TRP A 413 -15.60 -1.38 13.62
CA TRP A 413 -14.71 -1.59 14.76
C TRP A 413 -15.44 -2.21 15.95
N ALA A 414 -16.63 -1.71 16.26
CA ALA A 414 -17.41 -2.17 17.41
C ALA A 414 -18.32 -3.36 17.12
N LYS A 415 -18.79 -3.52 15.86
CA LYS A 415 -19.88 -4.45 15.50
C LYS A 415 -19.50 -5.42 14.37
N GLY A 416 -18.25 -5.42 13.91
CA GLY A 416 -17.84 -6.26 12.77
C GLY A 416 -18.64 -5.96 11.51
N GLY A 417 -18.92 -6.97 10.71
CA GLY A 417 -19.72 -6.85 9.47
C GLY A 417 -21.14 -6.33 9.68
N ALA A 418 -21.73 -6.54 10.87
CA ALA A 418 -23.06 -6.00 11.18
C ALA A 418 -23.05 -4.45 11.21
N GLY A 419 -21.93 -3.84 11.57
CA GLY A 419 -21.75 -2.38 11.58
C GLY A 419 -21.53 -1.75 10.21
N THR A 420 -21.50 -2.55 9.14
CA THR A 420 -21.25 -2.07 7.76
C THR A 420 -22.31 -2.50 6.75
N THR A 421 -23.41 -3.10 7.17
CA THR A 421 -24.45 -3.59 6.25
C THR A 421 -25.04 -2.46 5.40
N GLU A 422 -25.25 -1.27 5.96
CA GLU A 422 -25.72 -0.09 5.22
C GLU A 422 -24.67 0.40 4.21
N LEU A 423 -23.39 0.41 4.59
CA LEU A 423 -22.28 0.75 3.70
C LEU A 423 -22.18 -0.27 2.56
N ALA A 424 -22.28 -1.56 2.88
CA ALA A 424 -22.27 -2.64 1.91
C ALA A 424 -23.43 -2.50 0.91
N GLN A 425 -24.65 -2.21 1.39
CA GLN A 425 -25.80 -1.98 0.53
C GLN A 425 -25.59 -0.74 -0.36
N ALA A 426 -25.07 0.36 0.19
CA ALA A 426 -24.79 1.56 -0.59
C ALA A 426 -23.75 1.32 -1.71
N VAL A 427 -22.76 0.46 -1.45
CA VAL A 427 -21.78 0.04 -2.47
C VAL A 427 -22.41 -0.82 -3.55
N VAL A 428 -23.29 -1.76 -3.17
CA VAL A 428 -24.04 -2.58 -4.16
C VAL A 428 -24.94 -1.69 -5.01
N ASP A 429 -25.68 -0.76 -4.39
CA ASP A 429 -26.58 0.15 -5.09
C ASP A 429 -25.84 0.98 -6.16
N ILE A 430 -24.65 1.50 -5.86
CA ILE A 430 -23.87 2.31 -6.83
C ILE A 430 -23.32 1.45 -7.97
N ILE A 431 -22.97 0.19 -7.70
CA ILE A 431 -22.54 -0.77 -8.73
C ILE A 431 -23.71 -1.10 -9.65
N ASP A 432 -24.89 -1.37 -9.10
CA ASP A 432 -26.08 -1.76 -9.87
C ASP A 432 -26.62 -0.61 -10.73
N GLN A 433 -26.44 0.65 -10.29
CA GLN A 433 -26.78 1.84 -11.06
C GLN A 433 -25.89 2.05 -12.29
N LYS A 434 -24.69 1.41 -12.35
CA LYS A 434 -23.72 1.49 -13.46
C LYS A 434 -23.31 2.94 -13.82
N ILE A 435 -23.31 3.82 -12.85
CA ILE A 435 -22.94 5.24 -13.06
C ILE A 435 -21.43 5.44 -13.14
N ASN A 436 -20.64 4.53 -12.57
CA ASN A 436 -19.20 4.59 -12.58
C ASN A 436 -18.65 4.16 -13.94
N ASN A 437 -17.74 4.97 -14.47
CA ASN A 437 -17.04 4.73 -15.72
C ASN A 437 -15.55 5.03 -15.53
N PHE A 438 -14.85 4.09 -14.89
CA PHE A 438 -13.44 4.24 -14.54
C PHE A 438 -12.56 4.48 -15.78
N LYS A 439 -11.67 5.47 -15.65
CA LYS A 439 -10.58 5.75 -16.59
C LYS A 439 -9.34 6.25 -15.85
N PRO A 440 -8.12 5.88 -16.28
CA PRO A 440 -6.89 6.51 -15.79
C PRO A 440 -6.91 8.02 -16.06
N LEU A 441 -6.14 8.78 -15.26
CA LEU A 441 -6.11 10.23 -15.35
C LEU A 441 -5.33 10.72 -16.59
N TYR A 442 -4.37 9.94 -17.05
CA TYR A 442 -3.52 10.25 -18.19
C TYR A 442 -3.18 9.00 -19.00
N ASP A 443 -2.83 9.20 -20.28
CA ASP A 443 -2.27 8.17 -21.13
C ASP A 443 -0.75 8.06 -20.88
N TRP A 444 -0.22 6.84 -20.87
CA TRP A 444 1.21 6.62 -20.60
C TRP A 444 2.13 7.11 -21.74
N SER A 445 1.60 7.36 -22.94
CA SER A 445 2.36 7.85 -24.09
C SER A 445 2.75 9.33 -23.97
N ILE A 446 2.09 10.13 -23.15
CA ILE A 446 2.44 11.55 -22.95
C ILE A 446 3.77 11.69 -22.18
N SER A 447 4.37 12.85 -22.19
CA SER A 447 5.66 13.11 -21.54
C SER A 447 5.60 12.91 -20.01
N ILE A 448 6.75 12.66 -19.39
CA ILE A 448 6.84 12.58 -17.90
C ILE A 448 6.39 13.90 -17.28
N GLU A 449 6.78 15.01 -17.87
CA GLU A 449 6.42 16.35 -17.43
C GLU A 449 4.90 16.56 -17.46
N ASP A 450 4.23 16.16 -18.56
CA ASP A 450 2.75 16.27 -18.69
C ASP A 450 2.03 15.36 -17.69
N LYS A 451 2.54 14.15 -17.41
CA LYS A 451 1.99 13.26 -16.38
C LYS A 451 2.06 13.91 -14.99
N ILE A 452 3.23 14.50 -14.65
CA ILE A 452 3.43 15.20 -13.39
C ILE A 452 2.48 16.40 -13.29
N GLU A 453 2.38 17.19 -14.36
CA GLU A 453 1.50 18.36 -14.41
C GLU A 453 0.04 17.99 -14.22
N THR A 454 -0.40 16.90 -14.88
CA THR A 454 -1.76 16.38 -14.74
C THR A 454 -2.06 16.01 -13.29
N ILE A 455 -1.20 15.24 -12.62
CA ILE A 455 -1.43 14.86 -11.21
C ILE A 455 -1.36 16.10 -10.31
N ALA A 456 -0.38 16.96 -10.50
CA ALA A 456 -0.19 18.15 -9.67
C ALA A 456 -1.40 19.09 -9.71
N LYS A 457 -1.91 19.38 -10.89
CA LYS A 457 -3.06 20.28 -11.06
C LYS A 457 -4.37 19.59 -10.69
N GLU A 458 -4.61 18.41 -11.26
CA GLU A 458 -5.89 17.75 -11.13
C GLU A 458 -6.12 17.14 -9.74
N ILE A 459 -5.12 16.47 -9.18
CA ILE A 459 -5.25 15.74 -7.90
C ILE A 459 -4.83 16.62 -6.71
N TYR A 460 -3.69 17.30 -6.81
CA TYR A 460 -3.18 18.09 -5.69
C TYR A 460 -3.76 19.52 -5.64
N GLY A 461 -4.19 20.06 -6.78
CA GLY A 461 -4.67 21.45 -6.87
C GLY A 461 -3.52 22.46 -6.82
N ALA A 462 -2.33 22.07 -7.28
CA ALA A 462 -1.18 22.96 -7.42
C ALA A 462 -1.35 23.91 -8.62
N ASP A 463 -0.78 25.12 -8.52
CA ASP A 463 -0.79 26.10 -9.61
C ASP A 463 0.29 25.80 -10.66
N GLY A 464 1.41 25.18 -10.23
CA GLY A 464 2.53 24.87 -11.11
C GLY A 464 3.52 23.89 -10.50
N ILE A 465 4.60 23.64 -11.26
CA ILE A 465 5.65 22.71 -10.90
C ILE A 465 7.01 23.35 -11.08
N ASP A 466 7.84 23.26 -10.04
CA ASP A 466 9.23 23.66 -10.08
C ASP A 466 10.14 22.41 -10.17
N TYR A 467 11.19 22.50 -10.97
CA TYR A 467 12.18 21.43 -11.12
C TYR A 467 13.55 21.92 -10.66
N SER A 468 14.18 21.19 -9.75
CA SER A 468 15.57 21.43 -9.36
C SER A 468 16.53 21.20 -10.54
N VAL A 469 17.77 21.63 -10.40
CA VAL A 469 18.84 21.36 -11.37
C VAL A 469 19.04 19.84 -11.54
N LYS A 470 19.01 19.09 -10.43
CA LYS A 470 19.12 17.63 -10.43
C LYS A 470 17.96 16.99 -11.19
N ALA A 471 16.71 17.39 -10.90
CA ALA A 471 15.53 16.85 -11.57
C ALA A 471 15.58 17.09 -13.09
N LYS A 472 16.05 18.25 -13.56
CA LYS A 472 16.21 18.53 -14.99
C LYS A 472 17.26 17.62 -15.65
N SER A 473 18.35 17.33 -14.94
CA SER A 473 19.37 16.38 -15.40
C SER A 473 18.82 14.95 -15.46
N ASP A 474 18.06 14.55 -14.44
CA ASP A 474 17.45 13.21 -14.39
C ASP A 474 16.39 13.02 -15.50
N LEU A 475 15.58 14.05 -15.80
CA LEU A 475 14.62 14.02 -16.92
C LEU A 475 15.31 13.78 -18.28
N LYS A 476 16.46 14.43 -18.50
CA LYS A 476 17.25 14.17 -19.70
C LYS A 476 17.66 12.70 -19.78
N ARG A 477 18.14 12.14 -18.66
CA ARG A 477 18.53 10.74 -18.57
C ARG A 477 17.36 9.76 -18.76
N ILE A 478 16.17 10.09 -18.24
CA ILE A 478 14.94 9.32 -18.46
C ILE A 478 14.66 9.19 -19.97
N LYS A 479 14.78 10.29 -20.71
CA LYS A 479 14.58 10.31 -22.18
C LYS A 479 15.66 9.50 -22.92
N GLU A 480 16.92 9.62 -22.52
CA GLU A 480 18.04 8.85 -23.07
C GLU A 480 17.89 7.33 -22.84
N LEU A 481 17.30 6.93 -21.70
CA LEU A 481 17.02 5.54 -21.36
C LEU A 481 15.73 5.00 -22.00
N GLY A 482 14.95 5.82 -22.68
CA GLY A 482 13.66 5.42 -23.28
C GLY A 482 12.56 5.15 -22.26
N LEU A 483 12.63 5.74 -21.04
CA LEU A 483 11.69 5.49 -19.95
C LEU A 483 10.51 6.48 -19.92
N ASN A 484 10.39 7.36 -20.91
CA ASN A 484 9.38 8.43 -20.95
C ASN A 484 7.94 7.92 -21.11
N THR A 485 7.74 6.68 -21.53
CA THR A 485 6.41 6.03 -21.61
C THR A 485 5.98 5.33 -20.33
N LEU A 486 6.83 5.24 -19.30
CA LEU A 486 6.45 4.65 -18.03
C LEU A 486 5.49 5.56 -17.26
N PRO A 487 4.55 5.00 -16.47
CA PRO A 487 3.76 5.78 -15.53
C PRO A 487 4.64 6.35 -14.42
N ILE A 488 4.13 7.34 -13.71
CA ILE A 488 4.84 7.99 -12.63
C ILE A 488 4.25 7.65 -11.26
N CYS A 489 5.13 7.45 -10.29
CA CYS A 489 4.81 7.22 -8.90
C CYS A 489 5.25 8.43 -8.08
N MET A 490 4.38 9.41 -7.89
CA MET A 490 4.69 10.65 -7.16
C MET A 490 5.03 10.34 -5.70
N ALA A 491 6.24 10.68 -5.28
CA ALA A 491 6.73 10.48 -3.92
C ALA A 491 6.69 11.80 -3.14
N LYS A 492 5.68 11.97 -2.28
CA LYS A 492 5.48 13.15 -1.43
C LYS A 492 5.01 12.77 -0.04
N THR A 493 4.89 13.76 0.84
CA THR A 493 4.24 13.60 2.15
C THR A 493 2.78 13.14 1.98
N GLN A 494 2.34 12.25 2.85
CA GLN A 494 0.94 11.80 2.89
C GLN A 494 0.01 12.74 3.66
N LYS A 495 0.56 13.74 4.36
CA LYS A 495 -0.20 14.59 5.29
C LYS A 495 -0.90 15.78 4.62
N SER A 496 -0.57 16.06 3.36
CA SER A 496 -1.07 17.23 2.62
C SER A 496 -1.23 16.91 1.15
N PHE A 497 -2.11 17.62 0.44
CA PHE A 497 -2.11 17.63 -1.03
C PHE A 497 -0.83 18.26 -1.60
N SER A 498 -0.19 19.20 -0.89
CA SER A 498 1.09 19.76 -1.32
C SER A 498 2.28 18.88 -0.92
N ASP A 499 3.48 19.26 -1.35
CA ASP A 499 4.77 18.70 -0.91
C ASP A 499 5.22 19.21 0.48
N ASN A 500 4.47 20.13 1.08
CA ASN A 500 4.71 20.66 2.42
C ASN A 500 3.68 20.09 3.42
N GLU A 501 4.13 19.26 4.35
CA GLU A 501 3.28 18.58 5.35
C GLU A 501 2.55 19.53 6.31
N LYS A 502 3.00 20.80 6.43
CA LYS A 502 2.36 21.81 7.29
C LYS A 502 1.12 22.44 6.66
N LYS A 503 0.94 22.28 5.35
CA LYS A 503 -0.24 22.79 4.62
C LYS A 503 -1.37 21.78 4.69
N ILE A 504 -2.08 21.70 5.82
CA ILE A 504 -3.21 20.79 6.04
C ILE A 504 -4.49 21.31 5.35
N GLY A 505 -5.56 20.50 5.37
CA GLY A 505 -6.86 20.85 4.77
C GLY A 505 -6.84 20.80 3.24
N ARG A 506 -7.26 21.86 2.60
CA ARG A 506 -7.25 22.05 1.13
C ARG A 506 -6.35 23.23 0.77
N PRO A 507 -5.03 23.04 0.67
CA PRO A 507 -4.10 24.13 0.31
C PRO A 507 -4.40 24.68 -1.09
N ARG A 508 -4.17 25.98 -1.27
CA ARG A 508 -4.32 26.70 -2.54
C ARG A 508 -3.14 27.66 -2.72
N GLY A 509 -2.87 28.12 -3.94
CA GLY A 509 -1.80 29.08 -4.22
C GLY A 509 -0.41 28.49 -3.96
N PHE A 510 -0.11 27.31 -4.49
CA PHE A 510 1.18 26.65 -4.27
C PHE A 510 1.67 25.93 -5.52
N ASN A 511 2.99 25.88 -5.67
CA ASN A 511 3.66 24.96 -6.58
C ASN A 511 4.14 23.73 -5.81
N ILE A 512 4.32 22.62 -6.53
CA ILE A 512 5.09 21.47 -6.05
C ILE A 512 6.50 21.53 -6.63
N THR A 513 7.48 20.99 -5.90
CA THR A 513 8.88 20.97 -6.35
C THR A 513 9.37 19.55 -6.55
N VAL A 514 9.69 19.19 -7.78
CA VAL A 514 10.40 17.92 -8.09
C VAL A 514 11.89 18.14 -7.82
N ARG A 515 12.44 17.42 -6.83
CA ARG A 515 13.84 17.53 -6.40
C ARG A 515 14.76 16.67 -7.23
N GLU A 516 14.36 15.46 -7.54
CA GLU A 516 15.09 14.45 -8.30
C GLU A 516 14.15 13.35 -8.79
N PHE A 517 14.64 12.47 -9.63
CA PHE A 517 13.93 11.27 -10.06
C PHE A 517 14.68 10.01 -9.69
N GLU A 518 13.92 8.96 -9.42
CA GLU A 518 14.43 7.61 -9.29
C GLU A 518 13.78 6.68 -10.31
N TYR A 519 14.45 5.58 -10.56
CA TYR A 519 14.07 4.64 -11.61
C TYR A 519 13.73 3.28 -10.99
N ALA A 520 12.47 2.90 -11.00
CA ALA A 520 12.02 1.55 -10.67
C ALA A 520 11.68 0.82 -11.99
N VAL A 521 12.70 0.61 -12.82
CA VAL A 521 12.53 0.12 -14.20
C VAL A 521 11.99 -1.30 -14.21
N GLY A 522 12.42 -2.15 -13.28
CA GLY A 522 11.89 -3.49 -13.12
C GLY A 522 10.43 -3.49 -12.68
N ALA A 523 10.06 -2.60 -11.76
CA ALA A 523 8.68 -2.41 -11.34
C ALA A 523 7.81 -1.74 -12.42
N GLY A 524 8.43 -1.01 -13.35
CA GLY A 524 7.76 -0.40 -14.50
C GLY A 524 7.20 0.99 -14.23
N PHE A 525 7.87 1.82 -13.42
CA PHE A 525 7.50 3.22 -13.22
C PHE A 525 8.69 4.11 -12.87
N VAL A 526 8.54 5.42 -13.05
CA VAL A 526 9.49 6.45 -12.66
C VAL A 526 8.97 7.14 -11.41
N ILE A 527 9.87 7.56 -10.51
CA ILE A 527 9.50 8.12 -9.20
C ILE A 527 9.99 9.57 -9.10
N PRO A 528 9.14 10.57 -9.36
CA PRO A 528 9.43 11.96 -9.02
C PRO A 528 9.45 12.14 -7.49
N ILE A 529 10.56 12.64 -6.94
CA ILE A 529 10.73 12.88 -5.50
C ILE A 529 10.42 14.35 -5.19
N LEU A 530 9.36 14.60 -4.42
CA LEU A 530 8.88 15.94 -4.12
C LEU A 530 9.27 16.42 -2.71
N GLY A 531 9.82 15.58 -1.88
CA GLY A 531 10.17 15.90 -0.50
C GLY A 531 11.20 14.96 0.06
N GLU A 532 11.43 15.03 1.36
CA GLU A 532 12.24 14.04 2.06
C GLU A 532 11.41 12.77 2.25
N ILE A 533 11.75 11.72 1.54
CA ILE A 533 11.07 10.43 1.62
C ILE A 533 11.86 9.48 2.52
N MET A 534 11.25 9.13 3.64
CA MET A 534 11.84 8.23 4.62
C MET A 534 11.71 6.78 4.16
N ARG A 535 12.82 6.17 3.71
CA ARG A 535 12.88 4.78 3.24
C ARG A 535 13.46 3.82 4.27
N MET A 536 14.12 4.34 5.29
CA MET A 536 14.55 3.62 6.46
C MET A 536 14.04 4.40 7.68
N PRO A 537 12.84 4.08 8.20
CA PRO A 537 12.30 4.71 9.39
C PRO A 537 13.22 4.46 10.60
N GLY A 538 13.19 5.35 11.56
CA GLY A 538 13.80 5.10 12.87
C GLY A 538 12.73 4.67 13.87
N LEU A 539 13.13 3.98 14.92
CA LEU A 539 12.26 3.76 16.06
C LEU A 539 11.92 5.12 16.72
N PRO A 540 10.70 5.32 17.23
CA PRO A 540 10.32 6.51 17.99
C PRO A 540 10.98 6.50 19.38
N VAL A 541 10.72 7.54 20.17
CA VAL A 541 11.23 7.64 21.56
C VAL A 541 10.69 6.49 22.43
N HIS A 542 9.43 6.13 22.24
CA HIS A 542 8.79 4.97 22.87
C HIS A 542 8.24 4.08 21.75
N PRO A 543 9.01 3.09 21.29
CA PRO A 543 8.54 2.15 20.27
C PRO A 543 7.52 1.16 20.83
N ALA A 544 6.62 0.68 19.99
CA ALA A 544 5.61 -0.30 20.35
C ALA A 544 6.23 -1.59 20.95
N SER A 545 7.44 -1.93 20.51
CA SER A 545 8.20 -3.08 21.04
C SER A 545 8.50 -3.03 22.54
N GLU A 546 8.48 -1.86 23.19
CA GLU A 546 8.65 -1.76 24.65
C GLU A 546 7.50 -2.41 25.44
N GLY A 547 6.31 -2.49 24.83
CA GLY A 547 5.13 -3.10 25.44
C GLY A 547 4.85 -4.54 25.00
N MET A 548 5.68 -5.09 24.09
CA MET A 548 5.49 -6.44 23.55
C MET A 548 6.22 -7.48 24.41
N ASP A 549 5.55 -8.60 24.69
CA ASP A 549 6.14 -9.73 25.42
C ASP A 549 5.51 -11.07 24.99
N ILE A 550 6.16 -12.14 25.36
CA ILE A 550 5.67 -13.51 25.20
C ILE A 550 5.91 -14.28 26.48
N ASP A 551 4.89 -14.94 27.02
CA ASP A 551 5.01 -15.72 28.23
C ASP A 551 5.59 -17.13 27.97
N ILE A 552 5.76 -17.92 29.06
CA ILE A 552 6.33 -19.27 28.98
C ILE A 552 5.45 -20.26 28.22
N ASP A 553 4.17 -19.99 28.12
CA ASP A 553 3.18 -20.82 27.38
C ASP A 553 3.07 -20.38 25.91
N GLY A 554 3.82 -19.33 25.52
CA GLY A 554 3.84 -18.81 24.15
C GLY A 554 2.71 -17.78 23.87
N LEU A 555 2.01 -17.28 24.88
CA LEU A 555 0.98 -16.28 24.72
C LEU A 555 1.62 -14.90 24.51
N VAL A 556 1.28 -14.27 23.38
CA VAL A 556 1.78 -12.93 23.01
C VAL A 556 0.97 -11.85 23.72
N SER A 557 1.64 -10.80 24.14
CA SER A 557 1.03 -9.59 24.69
C SER A 557 1.60 -8.33 24.04
N GLY A 558 0.85 -7.22 24.09
CA GLY A 558 1.30 -5.90 23.63
C GLY A 558 1.45 -5.74 22.11
N LEU A 559 1.17 -6.75 21.30
CA LEU A 559 1.12 -6.65 19.85
C LEU A 559 -0.19 -5.94 19.43
N SER A 560 -0.11 -4.98 18.51
CA SER A 560 -1.26 -4.17 18.08
C SER A 560 -1.37 -4.05 16.56
#